data_6f7bcd2475253d41116dd2b704337877
#
_entry.id   6f7bcd2475253d41116dd2b704337877
#
_cell.length_a   1.000
_cell.length_b   1.000
_cell.length_c   1.000
_cell.angle_alpha   90.00
_cell.angle_beta   90.00
_cell.angle_gamma   90.00
#
_symmetry.space_group_name_H-M   'P 1'
#
loop_
_entity.id
_entity.type
_entity.pdbx_description
1 polymer ?
#
loop_
_entity_poly.entity_id
_entity_poly.type
_entity_poly.pdbx_seq_one_letter_code
_entity_poly.pdbx_strand_id
1 'polypeptide(L)'
;MTNWHELTGFQRDLLVEIYQMEQPSGQAIRDRMEAEHGEEVTTTRLYSNLDDLVDYGLLDKGEQNFRTNYYEVTNDGQRLVEDTARYFESIGATNPVAADGGQE
;
A
#
# COMPACT_ATOMS: atom_id res chain seq x y z
N MET A 1 15.95 6.13 5.44
CA MET A 1 14.51 5.80 5.33
C MET A 1 14.08 5.77 3.86
N THR A 2 13.29 4.79 3.48
CA THR A 2 12.83 4.64 2.10
C THR A 2 11.76 5.68 1.79
N ASN A 3 11.92 6.39 0.67
CA ASN A 3 10.94 7.37 0.24
C ASN A 3 10.01 6.81 -0.82
N TRP A 4 8.88 7.51 -1.00
CA TRP A 4 7.83 7.08 -1.94
C TRP A 4 8.37 6.83 -3.34
N HIS A 5 9.32 7.65 -3.78
CA HIS A 5 9.87 7.52 -5.13
C HIS A 5 10.70 6.26 -5.34
N GLU A 6 11.16 5.66 -4.26
CA GLU A 6 11.98 4.44 -4.33
C GLU A 6 11.12 3.19 -4.44
N LEU A 7 9.82 3.31 -4.19
CA LEU A 7 8.91 2.18 -4.26
C LEU A 7 8.44 1.97 -5.69
N THR A 8 8.24 0.71 -6.06
CA THR A 8 7.60 0.39 -7.36
C THR A 8 6.12 0.74 -7.26
N GLY A 9 5.46 0.81 -8.41
CA GLY A 9 4.02 1.05 -8.44
C GLY A 9 3.25 0.03 -7.62
N PHE A 10 3.61 -1.25 -7.76
CA PHE A 10 2.94 -2.32 -7.02
C PHE A 10 3.15 -2.17 -5.51
N GLN A 11 4.36 -1.80 -5.08
CA GLN A 11 4.65 -1.59 -3.67
C GLN A 11 3.88 -0.40 -3.10
N ARG A 12 3.73 0.66 -3.87
CA ARG A 12 2.92 1.82 -3.47
C ARG A 12 1.47 1.42 -3.29
N ASP A 13 0.94 0.67 -4.24
CA ASP A 13 -0.45 0.19 -4.17
C ASP A 13 -0.66 -0.71 -2.96
N LEU A 14 0.28 -1.63 -2.70
CA LEU A 14 0.21 -2.49 -1.53
C LEU A 14 0.16 -1.67 -0.24
N LEU A 15 1.07 -0.71 -0.12
CA LEU A 15 1.17 0.08 1.10
C LEU A 15 -0.12 0.87 1.36
N VAL A 16 -0.68 1.47 0.31
CA VAL A 16 -1.92 2.24 0.41
C VAL A 16 -3.10 1.35 0.82
N GLU A 17 -3.19 0.15 0.23
CA GLU A 17 -4.29 -0.76 0.58
C GLU A 17 -4.17 -1.26 2.01
N ILE A 18 -2.96 -1.65 2.42
CA ILE A 18 -2.75 -2.16 3.78
C ILE A 18 -3.00 -1.07 4.81
N TYR A 19 -2.66 0.17 4.49
CA TYR A 19 -2.90 1.33 5.36
C TYR A 19 -4.38 1.44 5.74
N GLN A 20 -5.27 1.02 4.86
CA GLN A 20 -6.72 1.11 5.06
C GLN A 20 -7.30 -0.13 5.75
N MET A 21 -6.50 -1.14 5.99
CA MET A 21 -6.96 -2.42 6.56
C MET A 21 -6.45 -2.57 7.99
N GLU A 22 -7.11 -3.43 8.76
CA GLU A 22 -6.69 -3.72 10.15
C GLU A 22 -6.00 -5.06 10.18
N GLN A 23 -4.69 -5.05 10.34
CA GLN A 23 -3.86 -6.25 10.50
C GLN A 23 -4.26 -7.38 9.52
N PRO A 24 -4.25 -7.11 8.22
CA PRO A 24 -4.69 -8.12 7.26
C PRO A 24 -3.69 -9.26 7.13
N SER A 25 -4.20 -10.46 6.82
CA SER A 25 -3.37 -11.57 6.41
C SER A 25 -2.89 -11.34 4.97
N GLY A 26 -1.89 -12.11 4.54
CA GLY A 26 -1.45 -12.05 3.15
C GLY A 26 -2.58 -12.34 2.18
N GLN A 27 -3.44 -13.32 2.52
CA GLN A 27 -4.57 -13.67 1.65
C GLN A 27 -5.56 -12.51 1.56
N ALA A 28 -5.86 -11.85 2.68
CA ALA A 28 -6.76 -10.69 2.67
C ALA A 28 -6.20 -9.56 1.82
N ILE A 29 -4.89 -9.34 1.89
CA ILE A 29 -4.22 -8.33 1.07
C ILE A 29 -4.33 -8.69 -0.41
N ARG A 30 -4.10 -9.95 -0.75
CA ARG A 30 -4.20 -10.41 -2.13
C ARG A 30 -5.61 -10.18 -2.67
N ASP A 31 -6.63 -10.57 -1.90
CA ASP A 31 -8.02 -10.39 -2.31
C ASP A 31 -8.35 -8.92 -2.53
N ARG A 32 -7.86 -8.05 -1.64
CA ARG A 32 -8.09 -6.62 -1.76
C ARG A 32 -7.42 -6.05 -3.01
N MET A 33 -6.18 -6.46 -3.26
CA MET A 33 -5.44 -6.00 -4.44
C MET A 33 -6.14 -6.41 -5.73
N GLU A 34 -6.62 -7.65 -5.78
CA GLU A 34 -7.33 -8.13 -6.98
C GLU A 34 -8.65 -7.40 -7.16
N ALA A 35 -9.36 -7.14 -6.06
CA ALA A 35 -10.64 -6.45 -6.13
C ALA A 35 -10.48 -4.99 -6.56
N GLU A 36 -9.46 -4.30 -6.04
CA GLU A 36 -9.29 -2.87 -6.29
C GLU A 36 -8.60 -2.59 -7.62
N HIS A 37 -7.73 -3.46 -8.06
CA HIS A 37 -6.92 -3.20 -9.25
C HIS A 37 -7.29 -4.06 -10.46
N GLY A 38 -8.16 -5.05 -10.26
CA GLY A 38 -8.73 -5.81 -11.37
C GLY A 38 -7.78 -6.78 -12.05
N GLU A 39 -6.63 -7.07 -11.43
CA GLU A 39 -5.64 -7.97 -12.00
C GLU A 39 -5.32 -9.08 -11.03
N GLU A 40 -5.02 -10.25 -11.57
CA GLU A 40 -4.60 -11.38 -10.76
C GLU A 40 -3.24 -11.10 -10.15
N VAL A 41 -3.08 -11.42 -8.87
CA VAL A 41 -1.83 -11.24 -8.14
C VAL A 41 -1.31 -12.60 -7.72
N THR A 42 -0.13 -12.97 -8.23
CA THR A 42 0.46 -14.26 -7.87
C THR A 42 0.98 -14.21 -6.44
N THR A 43 1.02 -15.37 -5.81
CA THR A 43 1.54 -15.50 -4.44
C THR A 43 2.99 -15.04 -4.37
N THR A 44 3.81 -15.43 -5.35
CA THR A 44 5.21 -15.06 -5.36
C THR A 44 5.40 -13.55 -5.43
N ARG A 45 4.67 -12.89 -6.31
CA ARG A 45 4.76 -11.43 -6.45
C ARG A 45 4.31 -10.74 -5.17
N LEU A 46 3.21 -11.23 -4.60
CA LEU A 46 2.68 -10.64 -3.37
C LEU A 46 3.69 -10.71 -2.25
N TYR A 47 4.16 -11.91 -1.92
CA TYR A 47 4.99 -12.09 -0.73
C TYR A 47 6.38 -11.49 -0.90
N SER A 48 6.97 -11.52 -2.11
CA SER A 48 8.27 -10.90 -2.30
C SER A 48 8.19 -9.38 -2.11
N ASN A 49 7.11 -8.76 -2.54
CA ASN A 49 6.93 -7.32 -2.36
C ASN A 49 6.55 -6.94 -0.93
N LEU A 50 5.77 -7.78 -0.24
CA LEU A 50 5.49 -7.58 1.18
C LEU A 50 6.79 -7.66 1.98
N ASP A 51 7.65 -8.62 1.67
CA ASP A 51 8.93 -8.77 2.36
C ASP A 51 9.83 -7.56 2.12
N ASP A 52 9.83 -7.01 0.91
CA ASP A 52 10.57 -5.79 0.62
C ASP A 52 10.08 -4.63 1.48
N LEU A 53 8.77 -4.48 1.62
CA LEU A 53 8.20 -3.41 2.42
C LEU A 53 8.52 -3.57 3.91
N VAL A 54 8.59 -4.81 4.37
CA VAL A 54 9.02 -5.11 5.75
C VAL A 54 10.49 -4.71 5.91
N ASP A 55 11.34 -5.08 4.95
CA ASP A 55 12.77 -4.75 4.98
C ASP A 55 12.99 -3.25 4.94
N TYR A 56 12.15 -2.50 4.26
CA TYR A 56 12.25 -1.05 4.20
C TYR A 56 11.75 -0.36 5.48
N GLY A 57 11.18 -1.13 6.40
CA GLY A 57 10.66 -0.57 7.64
C GLY A 57 9.31 0.09 7.50
N LEU A 58 8.58 -0.20 6.42
CA LEU A 58 7.27 0.40 6.16
C LEU A 58 6.11 -0.49 6.60
N LEU A 59 6.37 -1.80 6.72
CA LEU A 59 5.42 -2.77 7.25
C LEU A 59 6.05 -3.56 8.37
N ASP A 60 5.26 -3.93 9.36
CA ASP A 60 5.60 -4.96 10.34
C ASP A 60 4.84 -6.22 9.98
N LYS A 61 5.45 -7.35 10.28
CA LYS A 61 4.86 -8.66 10.07
C LYS A 61 4.76 -9.37 11.41
N GLY A 62 3.59 -9.87 11.75
CA GLY A 62 3.37 -10.59 12.99
C GLY A 62 2.64 -11.90 12.77
N GLU A 63 2.49 -12.67 13.85
CA GLU A 63 1.77 -13.92 13.81
C GLU A 63 0.57 -13.87 14.72
N GLN A 64 -0.52 -14.45 14.28
CA GLN A 64 -1.70 -14.63 15.11
C GLN A 64 -1.92 -16.13 15.28
N ASN A 65 -2.00 -16.57 16.51
CA ASN A 65 -2.28 -17.96 16.85
C ASN A 65 -1.28 -18.94 16.25
N PHE A 66 -0.05 -18.47 16.03
CA PHE A 66 1.05 -19.29 15.51
C PHE A 66 0.79 -19.86 14.11
N ARG A 67 -0.21 -19.37 13.41
CA ARG A 67 -0.59 -19.96 12.13
C ARG A 67 -0.64 -18.98 10.99
N THR A 68 -1.05 -17.77 11.27
CA THR A 68 -1.32 -16.80 10.22
C THR A 68 -0.47 -15.56 10.45
N ASN A 69 0.31 -15.21 9.47
CA ASN A 69 1.04 -13.95 9.49
C ASN A 69 0.05 -12.84 9.19
N TYR A 70 0.22 -11.74 9.86
CA TYR A 70 -0.51 -10.53 9.53
C TYR A 70 0.48 -9.40 9.28
N TYR A 71 0.01 -8.36 8.65
CA TYR A 71 0.84 -7.20 8.29
C TYR A 71 0.20 -5.94 8.84
N GLU A 72 1.03 -4.96 9.13
CA GLU A 72 0.58 -3.71 9.72
C GLU A 72 1.52 -2.61 9.25
N VAL A 73 0.98 -1.45 8.90
CA VAL A 73 1.80 -0.32 8.48
C VAL A 73 2.49 0.25 9.71
N THR A 74 3.80 0.44 9.63
CA THR A 74 4.59 1.03 10.71
C THR A 74 4.30 2.53 10.81
N ASN A 75 4.80 3.18 11.86
CA ASN A 75 4.70 4.63 11.98
C ASN A 75 5.37 5.32 10.78
N ASP A 76 6.50 4.80 10.31
CA ASP A 76 7.19 5.35 9.14
C ASP A 76 6.36 5.15 7.87
N GLY A 77 5.75 3.97 7.72
CA GLY A 77 4.88 3.70 6.58
C GLY A 77 3.64 4.59 6.60
N GLN A 78 3.05 4.77 7.77
CA GLN A 78 1.88 5.61 7.94
C GLN A 78 2.20 7.06 7.56
N ARG A 79 3.33 7.56 8.05
CA ARG A 79 3.77 8.93 7.74
C ARG A 79 3.99 9.11 6.24
N LEU A 80 4.60 8.10 5.61
CA LEU A 80 4.87 8.16 4.18
C LEU A 80 3.56 8.25 3.37
N VAL A 81 2.58 7.42 3.69
CA VAL A 81 1.28 7.46 3.01
C VAL A 81 0.60 8.80 3.24
N GLU A 82 0.58 9.27 4.49
CA GLU A 82 -0.10 10.52 4.84
C GLU A 82 0.56 11.73 4.20
N ASP A 83 1.88 11.78 4.17
CA ASP A 83 2.63 12.88 3.55
C ASP A 83 2.38 12.91 2.05
N THR A 84 2.33 11.75 1.43
CA THR A 84 2.08 11.64 0.00
C THR A 84 0.65 12.08 -0.34
N ALA A 85 -0.31 11.68 0.48
CA ALA A 85 -1.70 12.09 0.30
C ALA A 85 -1.84 13.61 0.41
N ARG A 86 -1.17 14.22 1.40
CA ARG A 86 -1.17 15.67 1.57
C ARG A 86 -0.54 16.37 0.38
N TYR A 87 0.52 15.81 -0.17
CA TYR A 87 1.17 16.38 -1.33
C TYR A 87 0.21 16.41 -2.53
N PHE A 88 -0.46 15.29 -2.82
CA PHE A 88 -1.42 15.23 -3.91
C PHE A 88 -2.58 16.21 -3.69
N GLU A 89 -3.05 16.31 -2.46
CA GLU A 89 -4.11 17.24 -2.11
C GLU A 89 -3.66 18.69 -2.35
N SER A 90 -2.43 19.01 -1.98
CA SER A 90 -1.90 20.37 -2.11
C SER A 90 -1.78 20.83 -3.57
N ILE A 91 -1.58 19.90 -4.49
CA ILE A 91 -1.50 20.23 -5.91
C ILE A 91 -2.84 20.08 -6.63
N GLY A 92 -3.92 19.79 -5.87
CA GLY A 92 -5.25 19.66 -6.44
C GLY A 92 -5.50 18.36 -7.20
N ALA A 93 -4.67 17.35 -6.99
CA ALA A 93 -4.79 16.08 -7.72
C ALA A 93 -6.04 15.30 -7.36
N THR A 94 -6.71 15.69 -6.28
CA THR A 94 -7.98 15.09 -5.90
C THR A 94 -9.12 15.53 -6.81
N ASN A 95 -8.86 16.59 -7.60
CA ASN A 95 -9.83 17.05 -8.59
C ASN A 95 -9.35 16.53 -9.91
N PRO A 96 -9.81 15.64 -10.38
CA PRO A 96 -9.28 15.05 -11.61
C PRO A 96 -9.44 15.94 -12.82
N VAL A 97 -9.15 16.29 -12.39
CA VAL A 97 -8.92 16.86 -13.09
C VAL A 97 -9.38 17.39 -13.70
N ALA A 98 -9.55 17.64 -12.91
CA ALA A 98 -9.68 17.81 -13.37
C ALA A 98 -9.74 17.98 -13.77
N ALA A 99 -9.98 18.04 -13.45
CA ALA A 99 -10.08 18.15 -14.12
C ALA A 99 -10.22 18.26 -14.74
N ASP A 100 -10.48 18.13 -14.80
CA ASP A 100 -10.68 18.29 -15.69
C ASP A 100 -10.88 18.44 -16.18
N GLY A 101 -11.11 18.64 -16.00
CA GLY A 101 -11.35 18.86 -16.74
C GLY A 101 -11.48 18.94 -17.11
N GLY A 102 -11.76 19.02 -16.94
CA GLY A 102 -11.97 19.19 -17.62
C GLY A 102 -11.95 19.24 -17.91
N GLN A 103 -12.13 19.31 -17.85
CA GLN A 103 -12.24 19.35 -18.40
C GLN A 103 -12.40 19.61 -18.92
N GLU A 104 -12.67 19.73 -18.95
CA GLU A 104 -13.04 19.86 -19.61
C GLU A 104 -13.19 20.03 -19.91
#